data_79000acc7974c727f47a8b7777fc22e0
#
_entry.id   79000acc7974c727f47a8b7777fc22e0
#
_cell.length_a   1.000
_cell.length_b   1.000
_cell.length_c   1.000
_cell.angle_alpha   90.00
_cell.angle_beta   90.00
_cell.angle_gamma   90.00
#
_symmetry.space_group_name_H-M   'P 1'
#
loop_
_entity.id
_entity.type
_entity.pdbx_description
1 polymer ?
#
loop_
_entity_poly.entity_id
_entity_poly.type
_entity_poly.pdbx_seq_one_letter_code
_entity_poly.pdbx_strand_id
1 'polypeptide(L)'
;MFHAEGYQAVGIAAITDTLRIASPSFYKAFGSKALYFESILQRYSKSVLALEDILRPERPIVEALTDLLERAARTYAKDPEQRGCLILEAARGNDSLEEVEIARRIAGARRKQIRDFVSRENRQAAAAVTDYMASVMSGLSASAREGTSVPRLLSIARAASAGITELLRLHR
;
A
#
# COMPACT_ATOMS: atom_id res chain seq x y z
N MET A 1 13.16 -8.90 -5.44
CA MET A 1 12.97 -10.19 -4.76
C MET A 1 11.53 -10.32 -4.26
N PHE A 2 11.11 -9.95 -3.04
CA PHE A 2 9.73 -10.18 -2.56
C PHE A 2 8.62 -9.55 -3.43
N HIS A 3 8.84 -8.39 -4.04
CA HIS A 3 7.84 -7.74 -4.89
C HIS A 3 7.61 -8.48 -6.22
N ALA A 4 8.68 -9.04 -6.79
CA ALA A 4 8.59 -9.79 -8.05
C ALA A 4 8.10 -11.23 -7.85
N GLU A 5 8.59 -11.91 -6.81
CA GLU A 5 8.45 -13.35 -6.63
C GLU A 5 7.41 -13.73 -5.56
N GLY A 6 7.08 -12.80 -4.67
CA GLY A 6 6.25 -13.06 -3.49
C GLY A 6 7.04 -13.65 -2.32
N TYR A 7 6.43 -13.63 -1.12
CA TYR A 7 7.10 -14.05 0.11
C TYR A 7 7.47 -15.55 0.09
N GLN A 8 6.57 -16.43 -0.36
CA GLN A 8 6.77 -17.87 -0.28
C GLN A 8 7.90 -18.37 -1.18
N ALA A 9 8.07 -17.79 -2.36
CA ALA A 9 9.10 -18.19 -3.32
C ALA A 9 10.52 -17.78 -2.92
N VAL A 10 10.67 -16.75 -2.10
CA VAL A 10 11.97 -16.23 -1.68
C VAL A 10 12.52 -17.02 -0.49
N GLY A 11 13.54 -17.86 -0.71
CA GLY A 11 14.22 -18.63 0.35
C GLY A 11 15.26 -17.81 1.13
N ILE A 12 15.62 -18.28 2.34
CA ILE A 12 16.68 -17.68 3.17
C ILE A 12 18.03 -17.63 2.41
N ALA A 13 18.38 -18.69 1.66
CA ALA A 13 19.60 -18.73 0.88
C ALA A 13 19.67 -17.54 -0.11
N ALA A 14 18.60 -17.30 -0.88
CA ALA A 14 18.55 -16.19 -1.83
C ALA A 14 18.68 -14.82 -1.13
N ILE A 15 18.09 -14.66 0.06
CA ILE A 15 18.22 -13.45 0.86
C ILE A 15 19.66 -13.25 1.33
N THR A 16 20.26 -14.28 1.91
CA THR A 16 21.65 -14.21 2.47
C THR A 16 22.68 -13.99 1.39
N ASP A 17 22.52 -14.60 0.22
CA ASP A 17 23.37 -14.38 -0.95
C ASP A 17 23.28 -12.93 -1.43
N THR A 18 22.07 -12.38 -1.53
CA THR A 18 21.83 -10.98 -1.91
C THR A 18 22.46 -10.00 -0.91
N LEU A 19 22.32 -10.29 0.40
CA LEU A 19 22.88 -9.46 1.47
C LEU A 19 24.38 -9.69 1.68
N ARG A 20 24.95 -10.73 1.07
CA ARG A 20 26.35 -11.17 1.24
C ARG A 20 26.69 -11.44 2.70
N ILE A 21 25.83 -12.14 3.41
CA ILE A 21 26.01 -12.54 4.81
C ILE A 21 25.76 -14.04 4.99
N ALA A 22 26.34 -14.63 6.02
CA ALA A 22 26.05 -16.02 6.38
C ALA A 22 24.67 -16.16 7.05
N SER A 23 24.00 -17.31 6.89
CA SER A 23 22.70 -17.56 7.48
C SER A 23 22.64 -17.34 9.02
N PRO A 24 23.64 -17.71 9.82
CA PRO A 24 23.66 -17.38 11.26
C PRO A 24 23.62 -15.87 11.53
N SER A 25 24.31 -15.08 10.71
CA SER A 25 24.31 -13.62 10.81
C SER A 25 22.95 -13.02 10.46
N PHE A 26 22.25 -13.59 9.47
CA PHE A 26 20.89 -13.20 9.13
C PHE A 26 19.93 -13.40 10.32
N TYR A 27 19.94 -14.59 10.91
CA TYR A 27 19.04 -14.89 12.05
C TYR A 27 19.39 -14.04 13.28
N LYS A 28 20.69 -13.78 13.53
CA LYS A 28 21.11 -12.86 14.59
C LYS A 28 20.62 -11.44 14.39
N ALA A 29 20.61 -10.96 13.14
CA ALA A 29 20.21 -9.58 12.81
C ALA A 29 18.69 -9.39 12.75
N PHE A 30 17.98 -10.34 12.18
CA PHE A 30 16.55 -10.19 11.84
C PHE A 30 15.61 -11.14 12.61
N GLY A 31 16.13 -12.16 13.27
CA GLY A 31 15.34 -13.16 14.00
C GLY A 31 14.68 -14.20 13.10
N SER A 32 13.87 -13.78 12.13
CA SER A 32 13.18 -14.69 11.20
C SER A 32 13.00 -14.06 9.82
N LYS A 33 12.61 -14.88 8.83
CA LYS A 33 12.22 -14.39 7.50
C LYS A 33 11.02 -13.44 7.56
N ALA A 34 10.05 -13.74 8.43
CA ALA A 34 8.86 -12.92 8.61
C ALA A 34 9.19 -11.54 9.20
N LEU A 35 10.05 -11.48 10.23
CA LEU A 35 10.51 -10.21 10.82
C LEU A 35 11.36 -9.40 9.82
N TYR A 36 12.20 -10.07 9.02
CA TYR A 36 12.91 -9.41 7.93
C TYR A 36 11.94 -8.83 6.90
N PHE A 37 10.93 -9.60 6.50
CA PHE A 37 9.89 -9.14 5.58
C PHE A 37 9.10 -7.96 6.16
N GLU A 38 8.75 -8.01 7.45
CA GLU A 38 8.12 -6.87 8.14
C GLU A 38 8.96 -5.60 8.01
N SER A 39 10.27 -5.68 8.24
CA SER A 39 11.17 -4.53 8.11
C SER A 39 11.17 -3.94 6.70
N ILE A 40 11.09 -4.81 5.68
CA ILE A 40 10.97 -4.40 4.28
C ILE A 40 9.63 -3.70 4.01
N LEU A 41 8.51 -4.28 4.48
CA LEU A 41 7.19 -3.66 4.31
C LEU A 41 7.08 -2.31 5.01
N GLN A 42 7.66 -2.18 6.22
CA GLN A 42 7.70 -0.91 6.95
C GLN A 42 8.52 0.15 6.19
N ARG A 43 9.69 -0.22 5.68
CA ARG A 43 10.52 0.68 4.84
C ARG A 43 9.78 1.07 3.57
N TYR A 44 9.18 0.10 2.86
CA TYR A 44 8.39 0.32 1.67
C TYR A 44 7.22 1.29 1.95
N SER A 45 6.50 1.10 3.05
CA SER A 45 5.36 1.95 3.41
C SER A 45 5.74 3.43 3.59
N LYS A 46 6.94 3.70 4.09
CA LYS A 46 7.45 5.06 4.30
C LYS A 46 7.99 5.70 3.02
N SER A 47 8.58 4.89 2.12
CA SER A 47 9.26 5.41 0.93
C SER A 47 8.38 5.54 -0.30
N VAL A 48 7.35 4.68 -0.45
CA VAL A 48 6.59 4.57 -1.71
C VAL A 48 5.43 5.54 -1.78
N LEU A 49 4.68 5.69 -0.71
CA LEU A 49 3.61 6.68 -0.58
C LEU A 49 3.70 7.25 0.84
N ALA A 50 4.48 8.29 1.04
CA ALA A 50 4.62 8.98 2.31
C ALA A 50 3.29 9.69 2.66
N LEU A 51 2.41 9.01 3.41
CA LEU A 51 1.07 9.54 3.72
C LEU A 51 1.15 10.83 4.54
N GLU A 52 2.18 10.99 5.36
CA GLU A 52 2.40 12.20 6.16
C GLU A 52 2.56 13.45 5.28
N ASP A 53 3.18 13.31 4.11
CA ASP A 53 3.36 14.42 3.15
C ASP A 53 2.10 14.73 2.34
N ILE A 54 1.22 13.73 2.19
CA ILE A 54 0.01 13.85 1.38
C ILE A 54 -1.18 14.29 2.23
N LEU A 55 -1.37 13.65 3.40
CA LEU A 55 -2.51 13.84 4.30
C LEU A 55 -2.23 14.92 5.36
N ARG A 56 -1.70 16.08 4.92
CA ARG A 56 -1.44 17.20 5.82
C ARG A 56 -2.75 17.85 6.28
N PRO A 57 -2.81 18.30 7.54
CA PRO A 57 -4.06 18.81 8.15
C PRO A 57 -4.71 19.97 7.39
N GLU A 58 -3.91 20.80 6.75
CA GLU A 58 -4.34 22.00 6.04
C GLU A 58 -4.85 21.74 4.61
N ARG A 59 -4.68 20.51 4.09
CA ARG A 59 -5.10 20.16 2.74
C ARG A 59 -6.59 19.81 2.68
N PRO A 60 -7.34 20.30 1.68
CA PRO A 60 -8.72 19.85 1.42
C PRO A 60 -8.76 18.32 1.20
N ILE A 61 -9.76 17.64 1.80
CA ILE A 61 -9.87 16.17 1.76
C ILE A 61 -9.84 15.65 0.33
N VAL A 62 -10.68 16.18 -0.56
CA VAL A 62 -10.78 15.68 -1.95
C VAL A 62 -9.45 15.84 -2.69
N GLU A 63 -8.78 16.98 -2.51
CA GLU A 63 -7.48 17.25 -3.14
C GLU A 63 -6.41 16.25 -2.66
N ALA A 64 -6.26 16.09 -1.34
CA ALA A 64 -5.26 15.21 -0.76
C ALA A 64 -5.49 13.75 -1.14
N LEU A 65 -6.74 13.26 -1.11
CA LEU A 65 -7.06 11.88 -1.47
C LEU A 65 -6.94 11.63 -2.98
N THR A 66 -7.25 12.62 -3.83
CA THR A 66 -7.02 12.53 -5.28
C THR A 66 -5.53 12.45 -5.59
N ASP A 67 -4.70 13.30 -4.95
CA ASP A 67 -3.25 13.24 -5.06
C ASP A 67 -2.70 11.87 -4.63
N LEU A 68 -3.22 11.32 -3.53
CA LEU A 68 -2.85 9.97 -3.09
C LEU A 68 -3.14 8.90 -4.16
N LEU A 69 -4.33 8.92 -4.79
CA LEU A 69 -4.68 7.98 -5.85
C LEU A 69 -3.82 8.17 -7.10
N GLU A 70 -3.54 9.42 -7.51
CA GLU A 70 -2.66 9.68 -8.66
C GLU A 70 -1.22 9.22 -8.40
N ARG A 71 -0.68 9.47 -7.20
CA ARG A 71 0.64 8.97 -6.81
C ARG A 71 0.69 7.44 -6.79
N ALA A 72 -0.35 6.79 -6.26
CA ALA A 72 -0.47 5.34 -6.29
C ALA A 72 -0.48 4.82 -7.73
N ALA A 73 -1.28 5.41 -8.63
CA ALA A 73 -1.34 5.03 -10.04
C ALA A 73 0.02 5.11 -10.75
N ARG A 74 0.78 6.20 -10.51
CA ARG A 74 2.13 6.36 -11.06
C ARG A 74 3.10 5.34 -10.49
N THR A 75 3.10 5.18 -9.17
CA THR A 75 4.06 4.34 -8.46
C THR A 75 3.87 2.86 -8.76
N TYR A 76 2.60 2.39 -8.80
CA TYR A 76 2.30 0.97 -9.02
C TYR A 76 2.63 0.47 -10.43
N ALA A 77 2.78 1.36 -11.40
CA ALA A 77 3.15 0.99 -12.78
C ALA A 77 4.53 1.55 -13.22
N LYS A 78 5.30 2.16 -12.29
CA LYS A 78 6.57 2.79 -12.60
C LYS A 78 7.63 1.79 -13.06
N ASP A 79 7.74 0.68 -12.36
CA ASP A 79 8.74 -0.36 -12.62
C ASP A 79 8.04 -1.61 -13.19
N PRO A 80 8.35 -2.04 -14.43
CA PRO A 80 7.76 -3.23 -15.04
C PRO A 80 7.99 -4.51 -14.24
N GLU A 81 9.12 -4.63 -13.53
CA GLU A 81 9.49 -5.80 -12.74
C GLU A 81 8.87 -5.79 -11.34
N GLN A 82 8.34 -4.64 -10.89
CA GLN A 82 7.81 -4.46 -9.54
C GLN A 82 6.44 -3.77 -9.55
N ARG A 83 5.55 -4.23 -10.43
CA ARG A 83 4.20 -3.67 -10.57
C ARG A 83 3.32 -3.94 -9.37
N GLY A 84 2.41 -3.01 -9.09
CA GLY A 84 1.46 -3.08 -7.98
C GLY A 84 2.04 -2.57 -6.66
N CYS A 85 1.34 -2.87 -5.58
CA CYS A 85 1.73 -2.50 -4.22
C CYS A 85 2.13 -3.74 -3.42
N LEU A 86 3.38 -3.83 -2.99
CA LEU A 86 3.89 -4.97 -2.22
C LEU A 86 3.03 -5.27 -0.97
N ILE A 87 2.58 -4.24 -0.25
CA ILE A 87 1.77 -4.41 0.97
C ILE A 87 0.39 -4.98 0.61
N LEU A 88 -0.29 -4.44 -0.41
CA LEU A 88 -1.62 -4.88 -0.80
C LEU A 88 -1.60 -6.31 -1.37
N GLU A 89 -0.56 -6.66 -2.13
CA GLU A 89 -0.38 -8.02 -2.65
C GLU A 89 -0.10 -9.01 -1.52
N ALA A 90 0.80 -8.70 -0.60
CA ALA A 90 1.10 -9.55 0.54
C ALA A 90 -0.13 -9.76 1.46
N ALA A 91 -0.99 -8.76 1.60
CA ALA A 91 -2.18 -8.83 2.43
C ALA A 91 -3.31 -9.72 1.86
N ARG A 92 -3.21 -10.18 0.60
CA ARG A 92 -4.23 -11.02 -0.08
C ARG A 92 -4.11 -12.51 0.19
N GLY A 93 -3.08 -12.96 0.89
CA GLY A 93 -2.82 -14.37 1.17
C GLY A 93 -3.81 -15.00 2.14
N ASN A 94 -3.52 -16.25 2.53
CA ASN A 94 -4.29 -17.00 3.51
C ASN A 94 -4.12 -16.41 4.92
N ASP A 95 -5.21 -16.29 5.67
CA ASP A 95 -5.30 -15.68 6.99
C ASP A 95 -4.42 -16.35 8.07
N SER A 96 -4.04 -17.61 7.86
CA SER A 96 -3.20 -18.35 8.81
C SER A 96 -1.68 -18.13 8.63
N LEU A 97 -1.27 -17.30 7.69
CA LEU A 97 0.14 -17.07 7.39
C LEU A 97 0.66 -15.80 8.07
N GLU A 98 1.75 -15.90 8.81
CA GLU A 98 2.36 -14.81 9.59
C GLU A 98 2.67 -13.58 8.73
N GLU A 99 3.21 -13.78 7.52
CA GLU A 99 3.52 -12.70 6.60
C GLU A 99 2.27 -11.93 6.11
N VAL A 100 1.14 -12.63 6.02
CA VAL A 100 -0.15 -12.02 5.63
C VAL A 100 -0.70 -11.19 6.77
N GLU A 101 -0.62 -11.66 8.01
CA GLU A 101 -1.01 -10.89 9.19
C GLU A 101 -0.16 -9.62 9.34
N ILE A 102 1.16 -9.72 9.13
CA ILE A 102 2.08 -8.59 9.11
C ILE A 102 1.64 -7.56 8.06
N ALA A 103 1.41 -7.99 6.82
CA ALA A 103 1.01 -7.11 5.73
C ALA A 103 -0.36 -6.44 6.00
N ARG A 104 -1.34 -7.18 6.54
CA ARG A 104 -2.66 -6.65 6.92
C ARG A 104 -2.57 -5.64 8.05
N ARG A 105 -1.74 -5.86 9.04
CA ARG A 105 -1.51 -4.91 10.13
C ARG A 105 -0.96 -3.59 9.59
N ILE A 106 0.04 -3.64 8.69
CA ILE A 106 0.61 -2.45 8.07
C ILE A 106 -0.43 -1.75 7.17
N ALA A 107 -1.17 -2.50 6.35
CA ALA A 107 -2.26 -1.94 5.54
C ALA A 107 -3.36 -1.30 6.40
N GLY A 108 -3.71 -1.93 7.52
CA GLY A 108 -4.67 -1.41 8.51
C GLY A 108 -4.24 -0.09 9.13
N ALA A 109 -2.95 0.03 9.49
CA ALA A 109 -2.40 1.28 10.00
C ALA A 109 -2.49 2.41 8.98
N ARG A 110 -2.25 2.13 7.70
CA ARG A 110 -2.39 3.11 6.61
C ARG A 110 -3.84 3.52 6.38
N ARG A 111 -4.78 2.57 6.41
CA ARG A 111 -6.22 2.88 6.37
C ARG A 111 -6.64 3.76 7.52
N LYS A 112 -6.10 3.49 8.74
CA LYS A 112 -6.36 4.34 9.90
C LYS A 112 -5.89 5.77 9.68
N GLN A 113 -4.71 6.00 9.09
CA GLN A 113 -4.23 7.36 8.76
C GLN A 113 -5.20 8.09 7.82
N ILE A 114 -5.72 7.43 6.78
CA ILE A 114 -6.73 8.00 5.87
C ILE A 114 -8.01 8.33 6.64
N ARG A 115 -8.48 7.39 7.46
CA ARG A 115 -9.69 7.59 8.28
C ARG A 115 -9.55 8.76 9.25
N ASP A 116 -8.44 8.83 9.96
CA ASP A 116 -8.15 9.91 10.90
C ASP A 116 -8.09 11.27 10.18
N PHE A 117 -7.49 11.32 8.99
CA PHE A 117 -7.44 12.53 8.16
C PHE A 117 -8.85 13.01 7.77
N VAL A 118 -9.69 12.13 7.24
CA VAL A 118 -11.07 12.47 6.86
C VAL A 118 -11.92 12.84 8.08
N SER A 119 -11.72 12.15 9.20
CA SER A 119 -12.50 12.36 10.44
C SER A 119 -12.34 13.76 11.04
N ARG A 120 -11.30 14.51 10.68
CA ARG A 120 -11.07 15.87 11.18
C ARG A 120 -12.15 16.83 10.71
N GLU A 121 -12.63 16.68 9.48
CA GLU A 121 -13.64 17.55 8.88
C GLU A 121 -14.99 16.86 8.71
N ASN A 122 -15.00 15.54 8.46
CA ASN A 122 -16.22 14.77 8.27
C ASN A 122 -16.14 13.37 8.91
N ARG A 123 -16.52 13.30 10.19
CA ARG A 123 -16.48 12.05 10.97
C ARG A 123 -17.46 11.01 10.46
N GLN A 124 -18.61 11.43 9.92
CA GLN A 124 -19.64 10.52 9.42
C GLN A 124 -19.22 9.85 8.13
N ALA A 125 -18.57 10.57 7.22
CA ALA A 125 -18.07 10.03 5.95
C ALA A 125 -16.79 9.20 6.09
N ALA A 126 -16.06 9.32 7.20
CA ALA A 126 -14.71 8.81 7.32
C ALA A 126 -14.57 7.30 7.04
N ALA A 127 -15.50 6.48 7.51
CA ALA A 127 -15.49 5.04 7.25
C ALA A 127 -15.72 4.75 5.76
N ALA A 128 -16.80 5.28 5.18
CA ALA A 128 -17.17 5.05 3.78
C ALA A 128 -16.08 5.53 2.80
N VAL A 129 -15.51 6.72 3.04
CA VAL A 129 -14.40 7.24 2.22
C VAL A 129 -13.16 6.37 2.35
N THR A 130 -12.83 5.89 3.56
CA THR A 130 -11.67 5.01 3.76
C THR A 130 -11.83 3.68 3.04
N ASP A 131 -13.00 3.06 3.10
CA ASP A 131 -13.28 1.79 2.44
C ASP A 131 -13.26 1.95 0.91
N TYR A 132 -13.81 3.06 0.41
CA TYR A 132 -13.74 3.41 -1.00
C TYR A 132 -12.29 3.58 -1.47
N MET A 133 -11.49 4.37 -0.75
CA MET A 133 -10.05 4.56 -1.05
C MET A 133 -9.30 3.22 -1.06
N ALA A 134 -9.54 2.36 -0.07
CA ALA A 134 -8.91 1.04 -0.01
C ALA A 134 -9.27 0.17 -1.22
N SER A 135 -10.53 0.20 -1.65
CA SER A 135 -11.02 -0.54 -2.81
C SER A 135 -10.40 -0.02 -4.12
N VAL A 136 -10.38 1.30 -4.32
CA VAL A 136 -9.76 1.92 -5.50
C VAL A 136 -8.26 1.64 -5.56
N MET A 137 -7.54 1.81 -4.46
CA MET A 137 -6.10 1.53 -4.40
C MET A 137 -5.78 0.06 -4.68
N SER A 138 -6.61 -0.87 -4.17
CA SER A 138 -6.48 -2.30 -4.46
C SER A 138 -6.72 -2.60 -5.95
N GLY A 139 -7.71 -1.97 -6.56
CA GLY A 139 -7.98 -2.06 -7.99
C GLY A 139 -6.84 -1.52 -8.85
N LEU A 140 -6.29 -0.34 -8.49
CA LEU A 140 -5.13 0.24 -9.18
C LEU A 140 -3.89 -0.68 -9.09
N SER A 141 -3.64 -1.30 -7.91
CA SER A 141 -2.55 -2.25 -7.73
C SER A 141 -2.71 -3.48 -8.61
N ALA A 142 -3.89 -4.09 -8.62
CA ALA A 142 -4.18 -5.26 -9.44
C ALA A 142 -4.05 -4.95 -10.94
N SER A 143 -4.67 -3.88 -11.41
CA SER A 143 -4.60 -3.46 -12.82
C SER A 143 -3.16 -3.13 -13.26
N ALA A 144 -2.35 -2.54 -12.37
CA ALA A 144 -0.93 -2.31 -12.66
C ALA A 144 -0.17 -3.63 -12.89
N ARG A 145 -0.43 -4.65 -12.04
CA ARG A 145 0.18 -5.99 -12.19
C ARG A 145 -0.25 -6.67 -13.49
N GLU A 146 -1.47 -6.45 -13.94
CA GLU A 146 -1.99 -6.94 -15.23
C GLU A 146 -1.43 -6.16 -16.44
N GLY A 147 -0.55 -5.18 -16.22
CA GLY A 147 0.11 -4.44 -17.29
C GLY A 147 -0.59 -3.16 -17.72
N THR A 148 -1.62 -2.70 -17.02
CA THR A 148 -2.28 -1.43 -17.32
C THR A 148 -1.28 -0.27 -17.25
N SER A 149 -1.27 0.57 -18.29
CA SER A 149 -0.33 1.69 -18.39
C SER A 149 -0.62 2.82 -17.41
N VAL A 150 0.41 3.60 -17.07
CA VAL A 150 0.29 4.78 -16.20
C VAL A 150 -0.81 5.75 -16.65
N PRO A 151 -0.94 6.16 -17.94
CA PRO A 151 -2.02 7.05 -18.36
C PRO A 151 -3.42 6.50 -18.08
N ARG A 152 -3.64 5.19 -18.28
CA ARG A 152 -4.93 4.54 -17.98
C ARG A 152 -5.21 4.49 -16.49
N LEU A 153 -4.22 4.14 -15.67
CA LEU A 153 -4.37 4.14 -14.20
C LEU A 153 -4.65 5.54 -13.67
N LEU A 154 -4.01 6.58 -14.22
CA LEU A 154 -4.29 7.97 -13.87
C LEU A 154 -5.72 8.39 -14.23
N SER A 155 -6.24 7.93 -15.37
CA SER A 155 -7.63 8.18 -15.75
C SER A 155 -8.60 7.58 -14.72
N ILE A 156 -8.34 6.36 -14.25
CA ILE A 156 -9.12 5.70 -13.20
C ILE A 156 -9.02 6.48 -11.87
N ALA A 157 -7.80 6.85 -11.47
CA ALA A 157 -7.56 7.59 -10.22
C ALA A 157 -8.32 8.94 -10.21
N ARG A 158 -8.30 9.68 -11.31
CA ARG A 158 -9.03 10.93 -11.46
C ARG A 158 -10.53 10.74 -11.46
N ALA A 159 -11.04 9.74 -12.16
CA ALA A 159 -12.47 9.43 -12.14
C ALA A 159 -12.95 9.06 -10.73
N ALA A 160 -12.13 8.38 -9.93
CA ALA A 160 -12.44 8.02 -8.56
C ALA A 160 -12.60 9.24 -7.62
N SER A 161 -12.06 10.41 -7.95
CA SER A 161 -12.23 11.63 -7.13
C SER A 161 -13.69 12.07 -7.02
N ALA A 162 -14.49 11.80 -8.04
CA ALA A 162 -15.94 12.07 -8.00
C ALA A 162 -16.65 11.24 -6.93
N GLY A 163 -16.24 9.97 -6.75
CA GLY A 163 -16.78 9.11 -5.69
C GLY A 163 -16.43 9.60 -4.29
N ILE A 164 -15.23 10.16 -4.08
CA ILE A 164 -14.85 10.78 -2.79
C ILE A 164 -15.79 11.97 -2.50
N THR A 165 -15.98 12.85 -3.48
CA THR A 165 -16.86 14.02 -3.35
C THR A 165 -18.29 13.62 -3.01
N GLU A 166 -18.82 12.60 -3.69
CA GLU A 166 -20.18 12.11 -3.47
C GLU A 166 -20.35 11.49 -2.08
N LEU A 167 -19.39 10.67 -1.63
CA LEU A 167 -19.42 10.09 -0.29
C LEU A 167 -19.37 11.16 0.81
N LEU A 168 -18.59 12.21 0.63
CA LEU A 168 -18.57 13.34 1.56
C LEU A 168 -19.89 14.12 1.57
N ARG A 169 -20.59 14.19 0.43
CA ARG A 169 -21.91 14.83 0.31
C ARG A 169 -23.01 14.02 0.98
N LEU A 170 -23.02 12.70 0.80
CA LEU A 170 -24.03 11.79 1.34
C LEU A 170 -24.00 11.65 2.87
N HIS A 171 -22.86 11.97 3.47
CA HIS A 171 -22.63 11.83 4.91
C HIS A 171 -22.37 13.18 5.60
N ARG A 172 -23.03 14.23 5.12
CA ARG A 172 -22.97 15.57 5.76
C ARG A 172 -23.89 15.64 6.97
#